data_a7c5e270c4e5ef8011e42ee61f398b64
#
_entry.id   a7c5e270c4e5ef8011e42ee61f398b64
#
_cell.length_a   1.000
_cell.length_b   1.000
_cell.length_c   1.000
_cell.angle_alpha   90.00
_cell.angle_beta   90.00
_cell.angle_gamma   90.00
#
_symmetry.space_group_name_H-M   'P 1'
#
loop_
_entity.id
_entity.type
_entity.pdbx_description
1 polymer ?
#
loop_
_entity_poly.entity_id
_entity_poly.type
_entity_poly.pdbx_seq_one_letter_code
_entity_poly.pdbx_strand_id
1 'polypeptide(L)'
;MQTSAELKNLLQCIDHKGYPAYKDTRGTYEFPGYVLSIDHVQGDPFAAPSKVSIHVRGKQAGFPEHLYQKDCRRTAVQDYLLRQFARQVEKVSFKAKGSGKSGLMAVSRPGQEVLERSACQMDVKNGDIVLRMEIGFPANGRTVNSRELEKIFFDFLPECVKGSLYYRSLKKEAVETAADLAEDQEYIREQLDPMGLCAFVADGAILPRESGVSGRPMKDAVRFQSPESLSVTLTLPHHGKLTGMGIKKGITLIVGGGYHGKSTLLKALETGVYNHIAGDGREYVITDDTAMKIRAEDGRSIRDVDISMFIHDLPNGKDTISFYTEDASGSTSQAANVIEAMEAGTRAFLIDEDTSATNFMIRDELMQRVVNRDAEPIVPFIDRVEELYHTYGISTVLVAGSSGSYFHKADCIIQMNRYEPFEITESAKQAAAEFPLPKQDIAPSKQPDFDRKIKPDRMFQEDNRLKMKTMGRDSISINREVIDVRYVEQLMDTEQLASLGYMLKYMQIHFFDGKHTLTQAVDALWDVLQKKGIAAVCESSYLPCGLAMPRKQEVFACVNRYRRLGL
;
A
#
# COMPACT_ATOMS: atom_id res chain seq x y z
N MET A 1 12.40 22.83 -28.72
CA MET A 1 11.22 21.94 -28.83
C MET A 1 10.91 21.80 -30.29
N GLN A 2 10.79 20.58 -30.78
CA GLN A 2 10.51 20.26 -32.18
C GLN A 2 9.00 20.17 -32.40
N THR A 3 8.56 20.22 -33.66
CA THR A 3 7.15 20.03 -34.02
C THR A 3 6.83 18.57 -34.29
N SER A 4 5.55 18.20 -34.23
CA SER A 4 5.09 16.88 -34.61
C SER A 4 5.39 16.55 -36.07
N ALA A 5 5.42 17.55 -36.97
CA ALA A 5 5.81 17.37 -38.37
C ALA A 5 7.31 16.99 -38.51
N GLU A 6 8.19 17.60 -37.71
CA GLU A 6 9.61 17.22 -37.68
C GLU A 6 9.81 15.79 -37.19
N LEU A 7 9.06 15.37 -36.15
CA LEU A 7 9.07 13.96 -35.72
C LEU A 7 8.64 13.02 -36.85
N LYS A 8 7.57 13.36 -37.58
CA LYS A 8 7.10 12.56 -38.70
C LYS A 8 8.15 12.41 -39.79
N ASN A 9 8.77 13.53 -40.18
CA ASN A 9 9.86 13.53 -41.17
C ASN A 9 11.05 12.68 -40.68
N LEU A 10 11.43 12.80 -39.40
CA LEU A 10 12.51 12.00 -38.82
C LEU A 10 12.17 10.50 -38.88
N LEU A 11 10.96 10.09 -38.51
CA LEU A 11 10.51 8.72 -38.60
C LEU A 11 10.62 8.16 -40.03
N GLN A 12 10.22 8.95 -41.05
CA GLN A 12 10.35 8.58 -42.46
C GLN A 12 11.83 8.44 -42.88
N CYS A 13 12.71 9.32 -42.41
CA CYS A 13 14.14 9.28 -42.69
C CYS A 13 14.86 8.05 -42.10
N ILE A 14 14.36 7.50 -41.00
CA ILE A 14 14.95 6.35 -40.34
C ILE A 14 14.27 5.01 -40.70
N ASP A 15 13.20 5.03 -41.51
CA ASP A 15 12.48 3.84 -41.91
C ASP A 15 13.41 2.82 -42.58
N HIS A 16 13.19 1.54 -42.29
CA HIS A 16 14.04 0.42 -42.72
C HIS A 16 15.51 0.46 -42.27
N LYS A 17 15.97 1.44 -41.49
CA LYS A 17 17.30 1.40 -40.86
C LYS A 17 17.35 0.39 -39.71
N GLY A 18 18.53 0.11 -39.21
CA GLY A 18 18.68 -0.75 -38.01
C GLY A 18 17.98 -0.12 -36.80
N TYR A 19 17.45 -0.95 -35.92
CA TYR A 19 16.64 -0.54 -34.75
C TYR A 19 17.25 0.59 -33.91
N PRO A 20 18.60 0.64 -33.67
CA PRO A 20 19.23 1.75 -32.95
C PRO A 20 18.95 3.15 -33.49
N ALA A 21 18.55 3.28 -34.78
CA ALA A 21 18.18 4.59 -35.36
C ALA A 21 16.99 5.26 -34.66
N TYR A 22 16.15 4.48 -33.94
CA TYR A 22 15.11 5.05 -33.11
C TYR A 22 15.63 5.95 -31.98
N LYS A 23 16.90 5.84 -31.59
CA LYS A 23 17.51 6.74 -30.58
C LYS A 23 17.49 8.20 -31.00
N ASP A 24 17.49 8.46 -32.31
CA ASP A 24 17.42 9.82 -32.86
C ASP A 24 16.08 10.49 -32.60
N THR A 25 15.02 9.71 -32.29
CA THR A 25 13.71 10.24 -31.92
C THR A 25 13.61 10.73 -30.48
N ARG A 26 14.64 10.52 -29.63
CA ARG A 26 14.63 11.03 -28.26
C ARG A 26 14.55 12.55 -28.28
N GLY A 27 13.51 13.11 -27.62
CA GLY A 27 13.30 14.54 -27.59
C GLY A 27 11.87 14.93 -27.24
N THR A 28 11.56 16.21 -27.40
CA THR A 28 10.27 16.81 -27.01
C THR A 28 9.62 17.43 -28.24
N TYR A 29 8.36 17.06 -28.50
CA TYR A 29 7.63 17.38 -29.72
C TYR A 29 6.28 18.03 -29.40
N GLU A 30 5.99 19.15 -30.05
CA GLU A 30 4.72 19.86 -29.90
C GLU A 30 3.65 19.23 -30.83
N PHE A 31 2.58 18.76 -30.21
CA PHE A 31 1.37 18.27 -30.87
C PHE A 31 0.20 19.24 -30.59
N PRO A 32 -0.89 19.17 -31.39
CA PRO A 32 -2.08 19.97 -31.11
C PRO A 32 -2.67 19.65 -29.73
N GLY A 33 -2.51 20.55 -28.77
CA GLY A 33 -3.08 20.44 -27.42
C GLY A 33 -2.22 19.76 -26.36
N TYR A 34 -1.07 19.17 -26.71
CA TYR A 34 -0.16 18.55 -25.76
C TYR A 34 1.29 18.54 -26.28
N VAL A 35 2.22 18.25 -25.40
CA VAL A 35 3.62 18.01 -25.75
C VAL A 35 3.94 16.54 -25.49
N LEU A 36 4.52 15.87 -26.49
CA LEU A 36 5.04 14.51 -26.38
C LEU A 36 6.52 14.56 -26.06
N SER A 37 6.96 13.88 -25.01
CA SER A 37 8.38 13.67 -24.73
C SER A 37 8.73 12.18 -24.88
N ILE A 38 9.73 11.88 -25.69
CA ILE A 38 10.33 10.55 -25.80
C ILE A 38 11.56 10.55 -24.87
N ASP A 39 11.35 10.07 -23.64
CA ASP A 39 12.31 10.19 -22.54
C ASP A 39 13.43 9.15 -22.63
N HIS A 40 13.08 7.94 -23.06
CA HIS A 40 14.00 6.83 -23.26
C HIS A 40 13.55 5.95 -24.41
N VAL A 41 14.49 5.59 -25.29
CA VAL A 41 14.25 4.68 -26.41
C VAL A 41 14.85 3.31 -26.11
N GLN A 42 14.04 2.26 -26.26
CA GLN A 42 14.52 0.88 -26.11
C GLN A 42 15.62 0.54 -27.13
N GLY A 43 16.58 -0.29 -26.72
CA GLY A 43 17.72 -0.63 -27.57
C GLY A 43 17.45 -1.74 -28.59
N ASP A 44 16.37 -2.53 -28.40
CA ASP A 44 16.03 -3.72 -29.19
C ASP A 44 14.53 -3.99 -29.04
N PRO A 45 13.83 -4.53 -30.06
CA PRO A 45 12.36 -4.80 -29.99
C PRO A 45 11.93 -5.72 -28.85
N PHE A 46 12.85 -6.53 -28.32
CA PHE A 46 12.58 -7.47 -27.22
C PHE A 46 12.95 -6.90 -25.84
N ALA A 47 13.66 -5.77 -25.79
CA ALA A 47 14.03 -5.09 -24.56
C ALA A 47 12.83 -4.47 -23.82
N ALA A 48 13.07 -3.86 -22.65
CA ALA A 48 12.05 -3.06 -21.96
C ALA A 48 11.57 -1.92 -22.89
N PRO A 49 10.25 -1.62 -22.91
CA PRO A 49 9.68 -0.63 -23.82
C PRO A 49 10.26 0.76 -23.62
N SER A 50 10.15 1.58 -24.66
CA SER A 50 10.50 3.01 -24.60
C SER A 50 9.62 3.74 -23.59
N LYS A 51 10.19 4.77 -22.93
CA LYS A 51 9.49 5.60 -21.95
C LYS A 51 9.08 6.90 -22.61
N VAL A 52 7.83 7.23 -22.46
CA VAL A 52 7.21 8.38 -23.10
C VAL A 52 6.37 9.13 -22.08
N SER A 53 6.42 10.46 -22.12
CA SER A 53 5.55 11.32 -21.31
C SER A 53 4.75 12.29 -22.17
N ILE A 54 3.55 12.58 -21.71
CA ILE A 54 2.56 13.46 -22.34
C ILE A 54 2.32 14.60 -21.37
N HIS A 55 2.57 15.83 -21.83
CA HIS A 55 2.40 17.04 -21.02
C HIS A 55 1.24 17.85 -21.58
N VAL A 56 0.21 18.08 -20.78
CA VAL A 56 -0.94 18.91 -21.13
C VAL A 56 -0.94 20.13 -20.22
N ARG A 57 -0.88 21.33 -20.81
CA ARG A 57 -0.95 22.57 -20.01
C ARG A 57 -2.31 22.69 -19.35
N GLY A 58 -2.36 23.17 -18.08
CA GLY A 58 -3.59 23.28 -17.31
C GLY A 58 -4.68 24.10 -18.02
N LYS A 59 -4.30 25.21 -18.69
CA LYS A 59 -5.25 25.99 -19.52
C LYS A 59 -5.90 25.16 -20.63
N GLN A 60 -5.20 24.16 -21.18
CA GLN A 60 -5.72 23.27 -22.25
C GLN A 60 -6.49 22.10 -21.63
N ALA A 61 -6.01 21.56 -20.54
CA ALA A 61 -6.68 20.49 -19.77
C ALA A 61 -8.04 20.96 -19.22
N GLY A 62 -8.10 22.21 -18.73
CA GLY A 62 -9.34 22.91 -18.38
C GLY A 62 -10.01 22.42 -17.10
N PHE A 63 -9.28 21.80 -16.17
CA PHE A 63 -9.81 21.37 -14.87
C PHE A 63 -9.98 22.57 -13.95
N PRO A 64 -11.13 22.72 -13.27
CA PRO A 64 -11.31 23.72 -12.22
C PRO A 64 -10.32 23.55 -11.06
N GLU A 65 -9.90 24.65 -10.45
CA GLU A 65 -8.89 24.65 -9.38
C GLU A 65 -9.30 23.84 -8.15
N HIS A 66 -10.57 23.86 -7.78
CA HIS A 66 -11.08 23.11 -6.62
C HIS A 66 -10.88 21.59 -6.75
N LEU A 67 -10.63 21.07 -7.94
CA LEU A 67 -10.37 19.64 -8.18
C LEU A 67 -8.93 19.22 -7.89
N TYR A 68 -7.99 20.18 -7.79
CA TYR A 68 -6.58 19.81 -7.62
C TYR A 68 -5.80 20.61 -6.55
N GLN A 69 -6.42 21.57 -5.90
CA GLN A 69 -5.76 22.34 -4.83
C GLN A 69 -5.55 21.52 -3.56
N LYS A 70 -6.55 20.72 -3.13
CA LYS A 70 -6.41 19.79 -2.01
C LYS A 70 -5.75 18.49 -2.46
N ASP A 71 -4.84 17.95 -1.66
CA ASP A 71 -4.06 16.76 -2.01
C ASP A 71 -4.93 15.52 -2.25
N CYS A 72 -5.92 15.26 -1.39
CA CYS A 72 -6.82 14.13 -1.56
C CYS A 72 -7.64 14.23 -2.85
N ARG A 73 -8.19 15.42 -3.16
CA ARG A 73 -8.95 15.67 -4.40
C ARG A 73 -8.06 15.50 -5.63
N ARG A 74 -6.86 16.11 -5.60
CA ARG A 74 -5.88 16.01 -6.69
C ARG A 74 -5.47 14.56 -6.97
N THR A 75 -5.17 13.78 -5.93
CA THR A 75 -4.82 12.36 -6.06
C THR A 75 -5.97 11.56 -6.67
N ALA A 76 -7.21 11.79 -6.23
CA ALA A 76 -8.39 11.13 -6.80
C ALA A 76 -8.63 11.49 -8.27
N VAL A 77 -8.44 12.76 -8.64
CA VAL A 77 -8.55 13.20 -10.05
C VAL A 77 -7.44 12.56 -10.90
N GLN A 78 -6.20 12.55 -10.42
CA GLN A 78 -5.07 11.89 -11.11
C GLN A 78 -5.35 10.40 -11.33
N ASP A 79 -5.84 9.70 -10.31
CA ASP A 79 -6.23 8.29 -10.39
C ASP A 79 -7.38 8.09 -11.41
N TYR A 80 -8.40 8.95 -11.36
CA TYR A 80 -9.51 8.90 -12.31
C TYR A 80 -9.03 9.09 -13.76
N LEU A 81 -8.18 10.09 -14.02
CA LEU A 81 -7.61 10.35 -15.36
C LEU A 81 -6.79 9.16 -15.85
N LEU A 82 -5.98 8.60 -14.98
CA LEU A 82 -5.15 7.43 -15.28
C LEU A 82 -6.03 6.24 -15.70
N ARG A 83 -7.11 5.98 -14.97
CA ARG A 83 -8.07 4.91 -15.31
C ARG A 83 -8.75 5.16 -16.65
N GLN A 84 -9.15 6.41 -16.95
CA GLN A 84 -9.73 6.75 -18.24
C GLN A 84 -8.70 6.54 -19.37
N PHE A 85 -7.47 7.00 -19.17
CA PHE A 85 -6.41 6.83 -20.15
C PHE A 85 -6.06 5.34 -20.36
N ALA A 86 -5.95 4.55 -19.30
CA ALA A 86 -5.72 3.12 -19.40
C ALA A 86 -6.80 2.40 -20.23
N ARG A 87 -8.08 2.76 -20.04
CA ARG A 87 -9.20 2.22 -20.86
C ARG A 87 -9.07 2.57 -22.34
N GLN A 88 -8.56 3.76 -22.70
CA GLN A 88 -8.32 4.12 -24.10
C GLN A 88 -7.12 3.36 -24.67
N VAL A 89 -6.03 3.28 -23.91
CA VAL A 89 -4.82 2.52 -24.29
C VAL A 89 -5.14 1.05 -24.54
N GLU A 90 -5.97 0.44 -23.71
CA GLU A 90 -6.39 -0.97 -23.87
C GLU A 90 -7.07 -1.25 -25.23
N LYS A 91 -7.81 -0.28 -25.78
CA LYS A 91 -8.48 -0.41 -27.08
C LYS A 91 -7.51 -0.43 -28.25
N VAL A 92 -6.30 0.13 -28.08
CA VAL A 92 -5.35 0.36 -29.19
C VAL A 92 -4.01 -0.37 -29.01
N SER A 93 -3.68 -0.83 -27.81
CA SER A 93 -2.45 -1.58 -27.54
C SER A 93 -2.35 -2.80 -28.45
N PHE A 94 -1.18 -3.03 -29.03
CA PHE A 94 -0.87 -4.08 -30.01
C PHE A 94 -1.65 -4.01 -31.35
N LYS A 95 -2.34 -2.90 -31.65
CA LYS A 95 -2.89 -2.69 -33.01
C LYS A 95 -1.79 -2.39 -34.04
N ALA A 96 -0.79 -1.63 -33.66
CA ALA A 96 0.44 -1.50 -34.45
C ALA A 96 1.22 -2.82 -34.41
N LYS A 97 1.72 -3.26 -35.56
CA LYS A 97 2.30 -4.59 -35.75
C LYS A 97 3.82 -4.57 -35.81
N GLY A 98 4.45 -5.70 -35.48
CA GLY A 98 5.89 -5.87 -35.58
C GLY A 98 6.42 -6.96 -34.67
N SER A 99 7.74 -7.07 -34.59
CA SER A 99 8.46 -8.09 -33.81
C SER A 99 8.58 -7.73 -32.32
N GLY A 100 8.66 -8.71 -31.46
CA GLY A 100 8.87 -8.54 -30.03
C GLY A 100 7.76 -7.78 -29.34
N LYS A 101 8.08 -6.67 -28.67
CA LYS A 101 7.11 -5.80 -27.99
C LYS A 101 6.52 -4.70 -28.86
N SER A 102 6.69 -4.80 -30.18
CA SER A 102 6.15 -3.83 -31.13
C SER A 102 4.65 -3.57 -30.92
N GLY A 103 4.26 -2.32 -30.92
CA GLY A 103 2.85 -1.92 -30.76
C GLY A 103 2.32 -1.99 -29.34
N LEU A 104 3.10 -2.43 -28.36
CA LEU A 104 2.72 -2.32 -26.95
C LEU A 104 2.50 -0.84 -26.61
N MET A 105 1.35 -0.53 -26.08
CA MET A 105 1.07 0.71 -25.36
C MET A 105 0.63 0.31 -23.96
N ALA A 106 1.36 0.73 -22.93
CA ALA A 106 1.10 0.34 -21.56
C ALA A 106 1.20 1.54 -20.61
N VAL A 107 0.33 1.56 -19.62
CA VAL A 107 0.29 2.54 -18.54
C VAL A 107 -0.14 1.81 -17.27
N SER A 108 0.08 2.39 -16.10
CA SER A 108 -0.42 1.88 -14.82
C SER A 108 -1.90 1.51 -14.89
N ARG A 109 -2.26 0.39 -14.26
CA ARG A 109 -3.63 -0.10 -14.13
C ARG A 109 -4.00 -0.20 -12.66
N PRO A 110 -4.52 0.90 -12.06
CA PRO A 110 -4.86 0.92 -10.64
C PRO A 110 -5.91 -0.13 -10.26
N GLY A 111 -5.76 -0.72 -9.06
CA GLY A 111 -6.75 -1.59 -8.41
C GLY A 111 -7.98 -0.82 -7.93
N GLN A 112 -8.53 -1.18 -6.77
CA GLN A 112 -9.68 -0.47 -6.19
C GLN A 112 -9.24 0.72 -5.33
N GLU A 113 -8.01 0.69 -4.85
CA GLU A 113 -7.42 1.69 -3.99
C GLU A 113 -6.96 2.91 -4.81
N VAL A 114 -7.14 4.09 -4.25
CA VAL A 114 -6.69 5.37 -4.81
C VAL A 114 -5.31 5.70 -4.24
N LEU A 115 -4.29 5.66 -5.09
CA LEU A 115 -2.90 5.91 -4.71
C LEU A 115 -2.31 7.05 -5.54
N GLU A 116 -1.45 7.87 -4.93
CA GLU A 116 -0.59 8.76 -5.69
C GLU A 116 0.36 7.94 -6.56
N ARG A 117 0.45 8.27 -7.87
CA ARG A 117 1.26 7.51 -8.84
C ARG A 117 2.11 8.43 -9.70
N SER A 118 3.28 7.94 -10.04
CA SER A 118 4.14 8.63 -11.02
C SER A 118 3.55 8.63 -12.43
N ALA A 119 2.64 7.70 -12.74
CA ALA A 119 2.03 7.57 -14.07
C ALA A 119 1.19 8.79 -14.47
N CYS A 120 0.47 9.40 -13.54
CA CYS A 120 -0.32 10.61 -13.80
C CYS A 120 -0.16 11.59 -12.65
N GLN A 121 0.36 12.77 -12.95
CA GLN A 121 0.59 13.83 -11.96
C GLN A 121 -0.02 15.13 -12.47
N MET A 122 -0.63 15.90 -11.57
CA MET A 122 -1.21 17.21 -11.82
C MET A 122 -0.53 18.25 -10.91
N ASP A 123 -0.05 19.33 -11.51
CA ASP A 123 0.59 20.41 -10.76
C ASP A 123 -0.44 21.22 -9.98
N VAL A 124 -0.17 21.42 -8.68
CA VAL A 124 -1.09 22.11 -7.75
C VAL A 124 -1.27 23.60 -8.08
N LYS A 125 -0.30 24.23 -8.76
CA LYS A 125 -0.31 25.67 -9.01
C LYS A 125 -1.10 26.05 -10.26
N ASN A 126 -1.03 25.23 -11.30
CA ASN A 126 -1.54 25.61 -12.61
C ASN A 126 -2.36 24.52 -13.30
N GLY A 127 -2.48 23.32 -12.69
CA GLY A 127 -3.24 22.19 -13.24
C GLY A 127 -2.58 21.53 -14.45
N ASP A 128 -1.28 21.75 -14.68
CA ASP A 128 -0.54 21.05 -15.73
C ASP A 128 -0.52 19.54 -15.44
N ILE A 129 -0.79 18.73 -16.47
CA ILE A 129 -0.84 17.27 -16.34
C ILE A 129 0.37 16.65 -17.03
N VAL A 130 1.03 15.74 -16.33
CA VAL A 130 2.06 14.87 -16.90
C VAL A 130 1.60 13.43 -16.77
N LEU A 131 1.38 12.77 -17.90
CA LEU A 131 1.06 11.35 -17.97
C LEU A 131 2.24 10.59 -18.58
N ARG A 132 2.67 9.51 -17.91
CA ARG A 132 3.80 8.67 -18.33
C ARG A 132 3.33 7.29 -18.70
N MET A 133 3.92 6.76 -19.78
CA MET A 133 3.56 5.45 -20.30
C MET A 133 4.75 4.77 -20.98
N GLU A 134 4.55 3.51 -21.31
CA GLU A 134 5.50 2.69 -22.07
C GLU A 134 4.98 2.41 -23.47
N ILE A 135 5.87 2.53 -24.47
CA ILE A 135 5.54 2.22 -25.87
C ILE A 135 6.62 1.30 -26.45
N GLY A 136 6.20 0.14 -26.94
CA GLY A 136 7.05 -0.77 -27.71
C GLY A 136 7.19 -0.26 -29.14
N PHE A 137 8.34 0.28 -29.50
CA PHE A 137 8.59 0.83 -30.83
C PHE A 137 8.61 -0.29 -31.88
N PRO A 138 7.80 -0.16 -32.97
CA PRO A 138 7.62 -1.22 -33.94
C PRO A 138 8.87 -1.54 -34.77
N ALA A 139 9.06 -2.83 -35.05
CA ALA A 139 10.15 -3.31 -35.89
C ALA A 139 9.73 -4.48 -36.77
N ASN A 140 10.36 -4.61 -37.93
CA ASN A 140 10.37 -5.82 -38.75
C ASN A 140 11.68 -6.56 -38.48
N GLY A 141 11.64 -7.65 -37.71
CA GLY A 141 12.87 -8.24 -37.18
C GLY A 141 13.58 -7.23 -36.25
N ARG A 142 14.72 -6.70 -36.69
CA ARG A 142 15.51 -5.66 -36.01
C ARG A 142 15.69 -4.40 -36.87
N THR A 143 14.78 -4.17 -37.79
CA THR A 143 14.74 -2.93 -38.60
C THR A 143 13.56 -2.07 -38.20
N VAL A 144 13.74 -0.76 -38.27
CA VAL A 144 12.72 0.24 -37.98
C VAL A 144 11.49 0.01 -38.85
N ASN A 145 10.30 0.04 -38.26
CA ASN A 145 9.01 0.10 -38.94
C ASN A 145 8.31 1.41 -38.56
N SER A 146 8.68 2.50 -39.25
CA SER A 146 8.24 3.84 -38.92
C SER A 146 6.75 4.01 -39.12
N ARG A 147 6.16 3.36 -40.15
CA ARG A 147 4.73 3.46 -40.45
C ARG A 147 3.84 2.99 -39.30
N GLU A 148 4.26 1.95 -38.62
CA GLU A 148 3.51 1.44 -37.47
C GLU A 148 3.71 2.34 -36.24
N LEU A 149 4.87 2.98 -36.06
CA LEU A 149 5.10 3.97 -35.01
C LEU A 149 4.34 5.29 -35.29
N GLU A 150 4.25 5.69 -36.55
CA GLU A 150 3.41 6.82 -36.95
C GLU A 150 1.95 6.61 -36.53
N LYS A 151 1.37 5.42 -36.75
CA LYS A 151 0.01 5.11 -36.27
C LYS A 151 -0.13 5.31 -34.75
N ILE A 152 0.90 4.90 -33.98
CA ILE A 152 0.88 5.08 -32.51
C ILE A 152 0.87 6.56 -32.16
N PHE A 153 1.79 7.36 -32.70
CA PHE A 153 1.97 8.75 -32.29
C PHE A 153 0.96 9.72 -32.91
N PHE A 154 0.48 9.45 -34.13
CA PHE A 154 -0.36 10.40 -34.87
C PHE A 154 -1.84 9.99 -34.92
N ASP A 155 -2.19 8.70 -34.70
CA ASP A 155 -3.57 8.25 -34.71
C ASP A 155 -4.02 7.81 -33.30
N PHE A 156 -3.34 6.86 -32.68
CA PHE A 156 -3.80 6.24 -31.44
C PHE A 156 -3.61 7.13 -30.20
N LEU A 157 -2.43 7.69 -30.03
CA LEU A 157 -2.09 8.50 -28.87
C LEU A 157 -2.92 9.79 -28.78
N PRO A 158 -3.14 10.56 -29.88
CA PRO A 158 -4.00 11.74 -29.86
C PRO A 158 -5.44 11.41 -29.40
N GLU A 159 -6.01 10.28 -29.86
CA GLU A 159 -7.34 9.86 -29.44
C GLU A 159 -7.37 9.46 -27.94
N CYS A 160 -6.33 8.79 -27.44
CA CYS A 160 -6.20 8.50 -26.01
C CYS A 160 -6.15 9.79 -25.19
N VAL A 161 -5.32 10.76 -25.58
CA VAL A 161 -5.20 12.06 -24.91
C VAL A 161 -6.52 12.82 -24.92
N LYS A 162 -7.16 12.92 -26.10
CA LYS A 162 -8.43 13.61 -26.28
C LYS A 162 -9.55 13.00 -25.43
N GLY A 163 -9.58 11.67 -25.32
CA GLY A 163 -10.63 10.95 -24.60
C GLY A 163 -10.46 10.91 -23.07
N SER A 164 -9.31 11.40 -22.53
CA SER A 164 -9.01 11.19 -21.10
C SER A 164 -8.36 12.36 -20.38
N LEU A 165 -7.65 13.29 -21.05
CA LEU A 165 -6.87 14.31 -20.36
C LEU A 165 -7.44 15.73 -20.47
N TYR A 166 -8.59 15.90 -21.09
CA TYR A 166 -9.30 17.18 -21.17
C TYR A 166 -10.61 17.12 -20.40
N TYR A 167 -10.83 18.05 -19.47
CA TYR A 167 -12.05 18.10 -18.66
C TYR A 167 -13.33 18.12 -19.49
N ARG A 168 -13.33 18.87 -20.61
CA ARG A 168 -14.45 18.93 -21.56
C ARG A 168 -14.83 17.61 -22.22
N SER A 169 -13.91 16.64 -22.25
CA SER A 169 -14.11 15.33 -22.88
C SER A 169 -14.57 14.25 -21.90
N LEU A 170 -14.55 14.56 -20.61
CA LEU A 170 -14.93 13.67 -19.52
C LEU A 170 -16.37 13.91 -19.07
N LYS A 171 -16.95 12.93 -18.40
CA LYS A 171 -18.18 13.11 -17.63
C LYS A 171 -17.84 13.91 -16.38
N LYS A 172 -18.18 15.19 -16.38
CA LYS A 172 -17.83 16.13 -15.31
C LYS A 172 -18.30 15.65 -13.94
N GLU A 173 -19.53 15.15 -13.86
CA GLU A 173 -20.12 14.61 -12.63
C GLU A 173 -19.29 13.45 -12.07
N ALA A 174 -18.69 12.60 -12.92
CA ALA A 174 -17.87 11.50 -12.44
C ALA A 174 -16.48 11.96 -11.96
N VAL A 175 -15.94 13.04 -12.50
CA VAL A 175 -14.69 13.66 -11.99
C VAL A 175 -14.95 14.30 -10.63
N GLU A 176 -16.04 15.07 -10.51
CA GLU A 176 -16.46 15.70 -9.23
C GLU A 176 -16.73 14.61 -8.18
N THR A 177 -17.49 13.56 -8.50
CA THR A 177 -17.76 12.44 -7.59
C THR A 177 -16.47 11.79 -7.08
N ALA A 178 -15.47 11.60 -7.94
CA ALA A 178 -14.19 11.02 -7.50
C ALA A 178 -13.45 11.93 -6.52
N ALA A 179 -13.45 13.24 -6.76
CA ALA A 179 -12.83 14.22 -5.89
C ALA A 179 -13.60 14.39 -4.55
N ASP A 180 -14.92 14.47 -4.63
CA ASP A 180 -15.80 14.63 -3.46
C ASP A 180 -15.74 13.42 -2.54
N LEU A 181 -15.74 12.21 -3.13
CA LEU A 181 -15.58 10.96 -2.38
C LEU A 181 -14.24 10.92 -1.62
N ALA A 182 -13.15 11.31 -2.26
CA ALA A 182 -11.85 11.32 -1.61
C ALA A 182 -11.79 12.32 -0.44
N GLU A 183 -12.44 13.46 -0.55
CA GLU A 183 -12.56 14.45 0.52
C GLU A 183 -13.45 13.94 1.67
N ASP A 184 -14.55 13.25 1.36
CA ASP A 184 -15.41 12.61 2.36
C ASP A 184 -14.64 11.48 3.11
N GLN A 185 -13.87 10.67 2.41
CA GLN A 185 -13.05 9.60 3.01
C GLN A 185 -11.98 10.18 3.95
N GLU A 186 -11.31 11.26 3.53
CA GLU A 186 -10.31 11.93 4.35
C GLU A 186 -10.96 12.55 5.59
N TYR A 187 -12.12 13.20 5.43
CA TYR A 187 -12.89 13.72 6.55
C TYR A 187 -13.27 12.65 7.57
N ILE A 188 -13.73 11.46 7.13
CA ILE A 188 -14.00 10.35 8.05
C ILE A 188 -12.74 9.97 8.81
N ARG A 189 -11.59 9.84 8.12
CA ARG A 189 -10.31 9.48 8.73
C ARG A 189 -9.87 10.49 9.78
N GLU A 190 -10.03 11.79 9.51
CA GLU A 190 -9.74 12.86 10.46
C GLU A 190 -10.68 12.83 11.68
N GLN A 191 -11.93 12.36 11.52
CA GLN A 191 -12.89 12.25 12.61
C GLN A 191 -12.67 11.01 13.50
N LEU A 192 -11.94 9.99 13.07
CA LEU A 192 -11.74 8.78 13.89
C LEU A 192 -11.16 9.12 15.27
N ASP A 193 -10.08 9.88 15.32
CA ASP A 193 -9.38 10.21 16.58
C ASP A 193 -10.24 11.06 17.53
N PRO A 194 -10.87 12.17 17.11
CA PRO A 194 -11.77 12.96 17.95
C PRO A 194 -12.96 12.17 18.50
N MET A 195 -13.44 11.17 17.75
CA MET A 195 -14.57 10.32 18.16
C MET A 195 -14.12 9.11 19.00
N GLY A 196 -12.83 8.96 19.28
CA GLY A 196 -12.30 7.80 20.00
C GLY A 196 -12.44 6.50 19.22
N LEU A 197 -12.38 6.56 17.88
CA LEU A 197 -12.48 5.42 16.98
C LEU A 197 -11.11 5.08 16.39
N CYS A 198 -10.92 3.81 16.03
CA CYS A 198 -9.80 3.35 15.21
C CYS A 198 -10.24 2.93 13.79
N ALA A 199 -11.55 2.71 13.58
CA ALA A 199 -12.11 2.43 12.26
C ALA A 199 -13.61 2.77 12.19
N PHE A 200 -14.12 2.91 10.96
CA PHE A 200 -15.52 3.12 10.64
C PHE A 200 -15.91 2.23 9.45
N VAL A 201 -17.08 1.61 9.54
CA VAL A 201 -17.65 0.75 8.48
C VAL A 201 -19.08 1.24 8.19
N ALA A 202 -19.30 1.84 7.03
CA ALA A 202 -20.61 2.40 6.68
C ALA A 202 -21.67 1.33 6.47
N ASP A 203 -22.91 1.64 6.84
CA ASP A 203 -24.07 0.84 6.47
C ASP A 203 -24.24 0.79 4.96
N GLY A 204 -24.61 -0.37 4.45
CA GLY A 204 -24.73 -0.63 3.02
C GLY A 204 -23.42 -1.01 2.33
N ALA A 205 -22.28 -1.02 3.03
CA ALA A 205 -21.00 -1.45 2.47
C ALA A 205 -21.03 -2.91 1.97
N ILE A 206 -20.29 -3.18 0.90
CA ILE A 206 -20.10 -4.53 0.34
C ILE A 206 -18.69 -4.99 0.70
N LEU A 207 -18.59 -5.77 1.76
CA LEU A 207 -17.30 -6.20 2.28
C LEU A 207 -16.64 -7.33 1.46
N PRO A 208 -17.36 -8.38 1.00
CA PRO A 208 -16.75 -9.48 0.28
C PRO A 208 -16.38 -9.10 -1.16
N ARG A 209 -15.37 -9.79 -1.69
CA ARG A 209 -14.90 -9.69 -3.08
C ARG A 209 -15.41 -10.86 -3.91
N GLU A 210 -15.47 -10.70 -5.25
CA GLU A 210 -15.92 -11.75 -6.18
C GLU A 210 -15.15 -13.08 -6.00
N SER A 211 -13.85 -12.99 -5.69
CA SER A 211 -12.97 -14.14 -5.44
C SER A 211 -11.74 -13.73 -4.65
N GLY A 212 -10.94 -14.69 -4.19
CA GLY A 212 -9.69 -14.44 -3.47
C GLY A 212 -8.61 -13.69 -4.28
N VAL A 213 -8.76 -13.61 -5.60
CA VAL A 213 -7.82 -12.91 -6.50
C VAL A 213 -8.41 -11.66 -7.17
N SER A 214 -9.71 -11.39 -6.95
CA SER A 214 -10.40 -10.22 -7.50
C SER A 214 -10.54 -9.14 -6.44
N GLY A 215 -10.17 -7.90 -6.78
CA GLY A 215 -10.48 -6.72 -5.95
C GLY A 215 -11.93 -6.22 -6.09
N ARG A 216 -12.72 -6.77 -7.03
CA ARG A 216 -14.08 -6.30 -7.31
C ARG A 216 -15.06 -6.73 -6.23
N PRO A 217 -16.08 -5.91 -5.92
CA PRO A 217 -17.12 -6.27 -4.97
C PRO A 217 -17.95 -7.46 -5.46
N MET A 218 -18.36 -8.34 -4.53
CA MET A 218 -19.30 -9.42 -4.81
C MET A 218 -20.69 -8.85 -5.13
N LYS A 219 -21.33 -9.31 -6.20
CA LYS A 219 -22.58 -8.72 -6.70
C LYS A 219 -23.75 -8.93 -5.74
N ASP A 220 -23.98 -10.15 -5.26
CA ASP A 220 -25.14 -10.51 -4.45
C ASP A 220 -24.76 -10.68 -2.96
N ALA A 221 -23.88 -9.81 -2.46
CA ALA A 221 -23.44 -9.84 -1.07
C ALA A 221 -24.49 -9.30 -0.11
N VAL A 222 -24.51 -9.84 1.10
CA VAL A 222 -25.19 -9.22 2.24
C VAL A 222 -24.54 -7.84 2.49
N ARG A 223 -25.33 -6.79 2.48
CA ARG A 223 -24.86 -5.44 2.78
C ARG A 223 -24.62 -5.31 4.27
N PHE A 224 -23.52 -4.65 4.61
CA PHE A 224 -23.17 -4.43 6.01
C PHE A 224 -24.22 -3.54 6.68
N GLN A 225 -24.58 -3.90 7.93
CA GLN A 225 -25.48 -3.12 8.78
C GLN A 225 -24.90 -3.08 10.19
N SER A 226 -24.70 -1.87 10.71
CA SER A 226 -24.16 -1.67 12.05
C SER A 226 -25.12 -2.14 13.15
N PRO A 227 -24.61 -2.76 14.24
CA PRO A 227 -25.39 -2.93 15.47
C PRO A 227 -25.76 -1.55 16.04
N GLU A 228 -26.96 -1.41 16.59
CA GLU A 228 -27.47 -0.14 17.11
C GLU A 228 -26.52 0.47 18.17
N SER A 229 -25.97 -0.35 19.06
CA SER A 229 -25.06 0.08 20.14
C SER A 229 -23.70 0.60 19.65
N LEU A 230 -23.28 0.24 18.42
CA LEU A 230 -22.03 0.67 17.78
C LEU A 230 -22.28 1.65 16.64
N SER A 231 -23.54 1.99 16.38
CA SER A 231 -23.92 2.89 15.29
C SER A 231 -23.51 4.33 15.60
N VAL A 232 -22.82 4.95 14.65
CA VAL A 232 -22.45 6.35 14.68
C VAL A 232 -22.87 7.02 13.36
N THR A 233 -23.23 8.29 13.42
CA THR A 233 -23.62 9.07 12.23
C THR A 233 -22.67 10.25 12.08
N LEU A 234 -22.05 10.35 10.90
CA LEU A 234 -21.20 11.45 10.47
C LEU A 234 -21.95 12.33 9.48
N THR A 235 -21.66 13.62 9.48
CA THR A 235 -22.13 14.53 8.43
C THR A 235 -20.94 14.89 7.55
N LEU A 236 -20.88 14.27 6.39
CA LEU A 236 -19.76 14.42 5.45
C LEU A 236 -19.90 15.71 4.62
N PRO A 237 -18.79 16.27 4.12
CA PRO A 237 -18.79 17.47 3.32
C PRO A 237 -19.68 17.40 2.06
N HIS A 238 -19.72 16.24 1.39
CA HIS A 238 -20.40 16.07 0.10
C HIS A 238 -21.54 15.06 0.15
N HIS A 239 -21.35 13.90 0.79
CA HIS A 239 -22.38 12.87 0.89
C HIS A 239 -23.55 13.26 1.82
N GLY A 240 -23.32 14.18 2.77
CA GLY A 240 -24.28 14.47 3.83
C GLY A 240 -24.22 13.44 4.97
N LYS A 241 -25.38 13.06 5.53
CA LYS A 241 -25.42 12.11 6.65
C LYS A 241 -25.06 10.69 6.20
N LEU A 242 -24.08 10.10 6.87
CA LEU A 242 -23.66 8.72 6.69
C LEU A 242 -23.66 8.02 8.05
N THR A 243 -24.36 6.88 8.14
CA THR A 243 -24.42 6.05 9.34
C THR A 243 -23.58 4.78 9.13
N GLY A 244 -22.97 4.27 10.19
CA GLY A 244 -22.19 3.05 10.15
C GLY A 244 -21.69 2.65 11.52
N MET A 245 -20.97 1.53 11.59
CA MET A 245 -20.35 1.02 12.81
C MET A 245 -19.04 1.74 13.10
N GLY A 246 -18.93 2.37 14.26
CA GLY A 246 -17.67 2.85 14.80
C GLY A 246 -16.97 1.78 15.63
N ILE A 247 -15.75 1.43 15.25
CA ILE A 247 -14.88 0.56 16.06
C ILE A 247 -14.07 1.47 16.99
N LYS A 248 -14.37 1.37 18.29
CA LYS A 248 -13.74 2.22 19.31
C LYS A 248 -12.26 1.88 19.51
N LYS A 249 -11.47 2.84 19.94
CA LYS A 249 -10.13 2.60 20.46
C LYS A 249 -10.21 1.66 21.66
N GLY A 250 -9.18 0.82 21.83
CA GLY A 250 -9.13 -0.23 22.84
C GLY A 250 -8.99 -1.60 22.21
N ILE A 251 -9.53 -2.60 22.87
CA ILE A 251 -9.42 -4.01 22.48
C ILE A 251 -10.78 -4.47 21.95
N THR A 252 -10.89 -4.64 20.64
CA THR A 252 -12.10 -5.14 19.98
C THR A 252 -11.88 -6.57 19.49
N LEU A 253 -12.76 -7.48 19.87
CA LEU A 253 -12.80 -8.84 19.35
C LEU A 253 -13.87 -8.98 18.28
N ILE A 254 -13.55 -9.71 17.22
CA ILE A 254 -14.48 -10.16 16.20
C ILE A 254 -14.55 -11.68 16.28
N VAL A 255 -15.68 -12.22 16.74
CA VAL A 255 -15.89 -13.64 16.99
C VAL A 255 -17.01 -14.21 16.10
N GLY A 256 -17.23 -15.52 16.13
CA GLY A 256 -18.30 -16.19 15.38
C GLY A 256 -17.82 -17.48 14.72
N GLY A 257 -18.73 -18.28 14.21
CA GLY A 257 -18.43 -19.54 13.54
C GLY A 257 -17.61 -19.39 12.25
N GLY A 258 -17.13 -20.51 11.71
CA GLY A 258 -16.48 -20.53 10.40
C GLY A 258 -17.43 -20.02 9.31
N TYR A 259 -16.88 -19.30 8.31
CA TYR A 259 -17.61 -18.77 7.16
C TYR A 259 -18.68 -17.70 7.45
N HIS A 260 -18.73 -17.14 8.64
CA HIS A 260 -19.69 -16.08 9.02
C HIS A 260 -19.23 -14.66 8.71
N GLY A 261 -18.05 -14.47 8.06
CA GLY A 261 -17.59 -13.17 7.58
C GLY A 261 -16.57 -12.44 8.45
N LYS A 262 -16.04 -13.05 9.53
CA LYS A 262 -15.03 -12.46 10.42
C LYS A 262 -13.80 -11.93 9.65
N SER A 263 -13.11 -12.82 8.94
CA SER A 263 -11.91 -12.44 8.17
C SER A 263 -12.24 -11.52 6.99
N THR A 264 -13.50 -11.54 6.50
CA THR A 264 -13.96 -10.58 5.47
C THR A 264 -14.05 -9.16 6.03
N LEU A 265 -14.59 -9.00 7.25
CA LEU A 265 -14.61 -7.71 7.94
C LEU A 265 -13.20 -7.22 8.24
N LEU A 266 -12.35 -8.08 8.82
CA LEU A 266 -10.96 -7.72 9.09
C LEU A 266 -10.22 -7.32 7.80
N LYS A 267 -10.41 -8.06 6.69
CA LYS A 267 -9.80 -7.74 5.39
C LYS A 267 -10.29 -6.40 4.81
N ALA A 268 -11.53 -6.02 5.10
CA ALA A 268 -12.03 -4.70 4.72
C ALA A 268 -11.35 -3.60 5.55
N LEU A 269 -11.15 -3.82 6.85
CA LEU A 269 -10.42 -2.91 7.73
C LEU A 269 -8.93 -2.78 7.33
N GLU A 270 -8.28 -3.89 6.95
CA GLU A 270 -6.90 -3.89 6.47
C GLU A 270 -6.70 -2.99 5.25
N THR A 271 -7.67 -2.98 4.32
CA THR A 271 -7.61 -2.13 3.12
C THR A 271 -8.16 -0.72 3.36
N GLY A 272 -8.95 -0.52 4.43
CA GLY A 272 -9.52 0.77 4.82
C GLY A 272 -8.50 1.85 5.21
N VAL A 273 -7.21 1.50 5.29
CA VAL A 273 -6.10 2.45 5.44
C VAL A 273 -5.86 3.28 4.17
N TYR A 274 -6.43 2.86 3.03
CA TYR A 274 -6.42 3.57 1.76
C TYR A 274 -7.81 4.10 1.40
N ASN A 275 -7.85 5.12 0.56
CA ASN A 275 -9.08 5.56 -0.08
C ASN A 275 -9.43 4.61 -1.22
N HIS A 276 -10.74 4.41 -1.46
CA HIS A 276 -11.26 3.52 -2.48
C HIS A 276 -12.06 4.29 -3.53
N ILE A 277 -12.11 3.77 -4.75
CA ILE A 277 -12.90 4.37 -5.84
C ILE A 277 -14.40 4.20 -5.61
N ALA A 278 -15.20 5.06 -6.23
CA ALA A 278 -16.66 4.93 -6.26
C ALA A 278 -17.09 3.59 -6.88
N GLY A 279 -18.04 2.92 -6.25
CA GLY A 279 -18.57 1.63 -6.69
C GLY A 279 -17.76 0.42 -6.23
N ASP A 280 -16.73 0.64 -5.38
CA ASP A 280 -15.95 -0.46 -4.78
C ASP A 280 -16.72 -1.23 -3.70
N GLY A 281 -17.72 -0.62 -3.09
CA GLY A 281 -18.48 -1.17 -1.96
C GLY A 281 -17.78 -1.02 -0.61
N ARG A 282 -16.51 -0.64 -0.56
CA ARG A 282 -15.74 -0.32 0.64
C ARG A 282 -15.34 1.15 0.70
N GLU A 283 -16.00 2.01 -0.08
CA GLU A 283 -15.67 3.43 -0.17
C GLU A 283 -15.63 4.11 1.18
N TYR A 284 -16.54 3.70 2.06
CA TYR A 284 -16.65 4.24 3.41
C TYR A 284 -16.32 3.21 4.50
N VAL A 285 -15.39 2.31 4.19
CA VAL A 285 -14.70 1.49 5.20
C VAL A 285 -13.34 2.15 5.44
N ILE A 286 -13.25 2.90 6.52
CA ILE A 286 -12.08 3.73 6.82
C ILE A 286 -11.43 3.27 8.11
N THR A 287 -10.16 3.02 8.07
CA THR A 287 -9.33 2.62 9.21
C THR A 287 -8.26 3.68 9.45
N ASP A 288 -7.80 3.82 10.70
CA ASP A 288 -6.64 4.62 11.04
C ASP A 288 -5.49 4.32 10.05
N ASP A 289 -4.95 5.37 9.44
CA ASP A 289 -3.96 5.25 8.35
C ASP A 289 -2.63 4.62 8.79
N THR A 290 -2.38 4.57 10.11
CA THR A 290 -1.20 3.92 10.68
C THR A 290 -1.42 2.46 11.03
N ALA A 291 -2.66 1.95 10.92
CA ALA A 291 -3.00 0.59 11.30
C ALA A 291 -2.18 -0.46 10.53
N MET A 292 -1.69 -1.46 11.23
CA MET A 292 -0.90 -2.55 10.64
C MET A 292 -1.49 -3.92 10.94
N LYS A 293 -1.48 -4.77 9.91
CA LYS A 293 -1.75 -6.20 10.04
C LYS A 293 -0.54 -6.88 10.69
N ILE A 294 -0.78 -7.52 11.84
CA ILE A 294 0.24 -8.29 12.56
C ILE A 294 -0.05 -9.78 12.36
N ARG A 295 0.98 -10.55 12.02
CA ARG A 295 0.91 -12.00 11.82
C ARG A 295 2.24 -12.69 12.09
N ALA A 296 2.25 -14.01 12.16
CA ALA A 296 3.44 -14.82 12.14
C ALA A 296 4.02 -14.95 10.72
N GLU A 297 5.35 -14.95 10.62
CA GLU A 297 6.11 -15.07 9.37
C GLU A 297 7.31 -16.02 9.57
N ASP A 298 7.05 -17.33 9.55
CA ASP A 298 8.12 -18.31 9.70
C ASP A 298 9.21 -18.12 8.63
N GLY A 299 10.46 -18.21 9.05
CA GLY A 299 11.62 -18.11 8.16
C GLY A 299 12.08 -16.69 7.82
N ARG A 300 11.41 -15.62 8.34
CA ARG A 300 11.92 -14.25 8.10
C ARG A 300 13.19 -13.97 8.90
N SER A 301 14.03 -13.09 8.36
CA SER A 301 15.16 -12.54 9.12
C SER A 301 14.70 -11.42 10.06
N ILE A 302 15.35 -11.31 11.20
CA ILE A 302 15.19 -10.21 12.17
C ILE A 302 16.56 -9.62 12.44
N ARG A 303 16.65 -8.29 12.50
CA ARG A 303 17.89 -7.55 12.63
C ARG A 303 17.78 -6.54 13.76
N ASP A 304 18.45 -6.83 14.90
CA ASP A 304 18.59 -5.92 16.03
C ASP A 304 17.23 -5.34 16.50
N VAL A 305 16.27 -6.19 16.79
CA VAL A 305 14.95 -5.81 17.29
C VAL A 305 14.83 -6.19 18.75
N ASP A 306 14.42 -5.26 19.60
CA ASP A 306 14.14 -5.53 21.01
C ASP A 306 12.80 -6.25 21.17
N ILE A 307 12.85 -7.60 21.21
CA ILE A 307 11.66 -8.45 21.40
C ILE A 307 11.40 -8.79 22.88
N SER A 308 12.13 -8.17 23.81
CA SER A 308 12.09 -8.53 25.24
C SER A 308 10.74 -8.27 25.91
N MET A 309 9.86 -7.44 25.32
CA MET A 309 8.48 -7.30 25.77
C MET A 309 7.71 -8.64 25.75
N PHE A 310 8.02 -9.50 24.78
CA PHE A 310 7.31 -10.76 24.54
C PHE A 310 8.18 -12.00 24.71
N ILE A 311 9.48 -11.89 24.53
CA ILE A 311 10.39 -13.04 24.58
C ILE A 311 11.63 -12.67 25.36
N HIS A 312 11.90 -13.42 26.42
CA HIS A 312 13.06 -13.24 27.28
C HIS A 312 13.65 -14.59 27.69
N ASP A 313 14.85 -14.59 28.22
CA ASP A 313 15.55 -15.76 28.79
C ASP A 313 15.55 -16.99 27.84
N LEU A 314 15.90 -16.76 26.59
CA LEU A 314 15.95 -17.84 25.60
C LEU A 314 16.94 -18.94 26.05
N PRO A 315 16.57 -20.25 25.99
CA PRO A 315 17.42 -21.36 26.39
C PRO A 315 18.75 -21.44 25.65
N ASN A 316 18.85 -20.88 24.45
CA ASN A 316 20.07 -20.82 23.67
C ASN A 316 20.96 -19.60 23.98
N GLY A 317 20.58 -18.78 24.98
CA GLY A 317 21.32 -17.61 25.40
C GLY A 317 21.38 -16.45 24.42
N LYS A 318 20.54 -16.44 23.37
CA LYS A 318 20.45 -15.29 22.44
C LYS A 318 19.91 -14.07 23.17
N ASP A 319 20.51 -12.92 22.87
CA ASP A 319 20.03 -11.62 23.34
C ASP A 319 18.66 -11.31 22.73
N THR A 320 17.71 -10.88 23.55
CA THR A 320 16.35 -10.52 23.15
C THR A 320 16.11 -9.02 23.10
N ILE A 321 17.06 -8.22 23.60
CA ILE A 321 17.05 -6.75 23.46
C ILE A 321 17.64 -6.34 22.10
N SER A 322 18.75 -6.97 21.71
CA SER A 322 19.34 -6.85 20.37
C SER A 322 19.20 -8.18 19.63
N PHE A 323 17.94 -8.53 19.29
CA PHE A 323 17.66 -9.85 18.73
C PHE A 323 18.02 -9.94 17.26
N TYR A 324 18.73 -11.01 16.94
CA TYR A 324 19.17 -11.33 15.59
C TYR A 324 18.89 -12.78 15.22
N THR A 325 18.30 -12.99 14.05
CA THR A 325 18.17 -14.31 13.43
C THR A 325 18.02 -14.21 11.92
N GLU A 326 18.52 -15.23 11.19
CA GLU A 326 18.26 -15.38 9.75
C GLU A 326 16.95 -16.10 9.47
N ASP A 327 16.43 -16.84 10.46
CA ASP A 327 15.32 -17.79 10.32
C ASP A 327 14.50 -17.77 11.62
N ALA A 328 13.50 -16.91 11.69
CA ALA A 328 12.64 -16.76 12.86
C ALA A 328 11.52 -17.81 12.87
N SER A 329 11.21 -18.33 14.06
CA SER A 329 9.97 -19.10 14.28
C SER A 329 8.74 -18.18 14.20
N GLY A 330 7.53 -18.76 14.12
CA GLY A 330 6.30 -18.01 14.07
C GLY A 330 6.12 -17.04 15.24
N SER A 331 6.32 -17.50 16.47
CA SER A 331 6.22 -16.64 17.66
C SER A 331 7.26 -15.53 17.68
N THR A 332 8.50 -15.84 17.31
CA THR A 332 9.60 -14.86 17.29
C THR A 332 9.37 -13.80 16.20
N SER A 333 8.93 -14.23 15.02
CA SER A 333 8.62 -13.32 13.93
C SER A 333 7.42 -12.41 14.25
N GLN A 334 6.42 -12.95 14.95
CA GLN A 334 5.25 -12.17 15.33
C GLN A 334 5.57 -11.16 16.43
N ALA A 335 6.40 -11.53 17.42
CA ALA A 335 6.94 -10.61 18.40
C ALA A 335 7.67 -9.45 17.73
N ALA A 336 8.59 -9.75 16.81
CA ALA A 336 9.30 -8.73 16.05
C ALA A 336 8.34 -7.84 15.22
N ASN A 337 7.32 -8.42 14.57
CA ASN A 337 6.32 -7.64 13.82
C ASN A 337 5.56 -6.65 14.71
N VAL A 338 5.23 -7.01 15.95
CA VAL A 338 4.59 -6.08 16.91
C VAL A 338 5.54 -4.92 17.22
N ILE A 339 6.78 -5.22 17.61
CA ILE A 339 7.77 -4.20 17.99
C ILE A 339 8.12 -3.28 16.81
N GLU A 340 8.32 -3.83 15.62
CA GLU A 340 8.57 -3.07 14.40
C GLU A 340 7.39 -2.16 14.01
N ALA A 341 6.15 -2.62 14.24
CA ALA A 341 4.97 -1.81 14.04
C ALA A 341 4.86 -0.68 15.08
N MET A 342 5.27 -0.92 16.33
CA MET A 342 5.38 0.13 17.36
C MET A 342 6.41 1.18 16.94
N GLU A 343 7.58 0.77 16.46
CA GLU A 343 8.63 1.66 15.94
C GLU A 343 8.14 2.49 14.75
N ALA A 344 7.28 1.92 13.90
CA ALA A 344 6.65 2.61 12.77
C ALA A 344 5.55 3.59 13.18
N GLY A 345 5.24 3.74 14.46
CA GLY A 345 4.22 4.66 14.97
C GLY A 345 2.78 4.18 14.73
N THR A 346 2.56 2.87 14.70
CA THR A 346 1.24 2.27 14.54
C THR A 346 0.34 2.54 15.74
N ARG A 347 -0.92 2.92 15.50
CA ARG A 347 -1.94 3.19 16.53
C ARG A 347 -3.01 2.09 16.63
N ALA A 348 -3.05 1.17 15.68
CA ALA A 348 -4.00 0.06 15.71
C ALA A 348 -3.40 -1.21 15.09
N PHE A 349 -3.47 -2.32 15.81
CA PHE A 349 -3.13 -3.64 15.30
C PHE A 349 -4.38 -4.35 14.77
N LEU A 350 -4.25 -4.95 13.60
CA LEU A 350 -5.24 -5.82 13.00
C LEU A 350 -4.69 -7.25 13.03
N ILE A 351 -5.34 -8.15 13.76
CA ILE A 351 -4.81 -9.49 14.02
C ILE A 351 -5.86 -10.54 13.66
N ASP A 352 -5.43 -11.60 12.99
CA ASP A 352 -6.25 -12.80 12.76
C ASP A 352 -5.59 -13.99 13.46
N GLU A 353 -6.35 -14.67 14.35
CA GLU A 353 -5.89 -15.85 15.07
C GLU A 353 -5.36 -16.92 14.10
N ASP A 354 -6.02 -17.10 12.96
CA ASP A 354 -5.67 -18.12 11.96
C ASP A 354 -4.30 -17.88 11.29
N THR A 355 -3.79 -16.64 11.29
CA THR A 355 -2.48 -16.28 10.74
C THR A 355 -1.43 -15.99 11.81
N SER A 356 -1.76 -16.25 13.05
CA SER A 356 -0.92 -15.98 14.21
C SER A 356 -0.31 -17.25 14.79
N ALA A 357 0.85 -17.11 15.45
CA ALA A 357 1.44 -18.21 16.20
C ALA A 357 0.64 -18.44 17.51
N THR A 358 0.04 -19.62 17.68
CA THR A 358 -0.85 -19.91 18.80
C THR A 358 -0.19 -19.66 20.16
N ASN A 359 1.05 -20.10 20.35
CA ASN A 359 1.81 -19.92 21.60
C ASN A 359 2.22 -18.47 21.87
N PHE A 360 2.26 -17.62 20.83
CA PHE A 360 2.42 -16.18 20.98
C PHE A 360 1.12 -15.49 21.36
N MET A 361 -0.01 -15.94 20.85
CA MET A 361 -1.30 -15.29 21.11
C MET A 361 -1.83 -15.60 22.51
N ILE A 362 -1.83 -16.87 22.88
CA ILE A 362 -2.38 -17.36 24.15
C ILE A 362 -1.53 -18.51 24.69
N ARG A 363 -1.73 -18.81 25.95
CA ARG A 363 -1.21 -20.01 26.58
C ARG A 363 -2.36 -20.81 27.19
N ASP A 364 -2.51 -22.05 26.79
CA ASP A 364 -3.52 -22.97 27.33
C ASP A 364 -3.32 -23.18 28.83
N GLU A 365 -4.41 -23.17 29.61
CA GLU A 365 -4.38 -23.27 31.06
C GLU A 365 -3.77 -24.61 31.52
N LEU A 366 -4.07 -25.72 30.83
CA LEU A 366 -3.50 -27.02 31.16
C LEU A 366 -1.98 -27.03 30.92
N MET A 367 -1.53 -26.43 29.81
CA MET A 367 -0.11 -26.27 29.54
C MET A 367 0.59 -25.42 30.62
N GLN A 368 -0.05 -24.37 31.12
CA GLN A 368 0.49 -23.52 32.21
C GLN A 368 0.67 -24.29 33.52
N ARG A 369 -0.17 -25.27 33.79
CA ARG A 369 -0.07 -26.12 34.98
C ARG A 369 1.04 -27.18 34.87
N VAL A 370 1.35 -27.63 33.67
CA VAL A 370 2.31 -28.71 33.41
C VAL A 370 3.72 -28.18 33.15
N VAL A 371 3.81 -27.11 32.38
CA VAL A 371 5.11 -26.46 32.05
C VAL A 371 5.27 -25.25 32.96
N ASN A 372 6.33 -25.29 33.81
CA ASN A 372 6.60 -24.18 34.71
C ASN A 372 6.86 -22.90 33.92
N ARG A 373 6.27 -21.79 34.37
CA ARG A 373 6.38 -20.48 33.76
C ARG A 373 7.84 -19.98 33.68
N ASP A 374 8.66 -20.31 34.66
CA ASP A 374 10.08 -19.92 34.66
C ASP A 374 10.89 -20.58 33.54
N ALA A 375 10.36 -21.64 32.93
CA ALA A 375 10.95 -22.32 31.80
C ALA A 375 10.37 -21.86 30.42
N GLU A 376 9.39 -20.95 30.44
CA GLU A 376 8.72 -20.46 29.21
C GLU A 376 9.22 -19.05 28.86
N PRO A 377 9.96 -18.91 27.77
CA PRO A 377 10.51 -17.61 27.37
C PRO A 377 9.47 -16.65 26.77
N ILE A 378 8.27 -17.13 26.42
CA ILE A 378 7.25 -16.34 25.72
C ILE A 378 6.22 -15.79 26.71
N VAL A 379 6.06 -14.48 26.74
CA VAL A 379 4.92 -13.78 27.32
C VAL A 379 3.85 -13.64 26.22
N PRO A 380 2.70 -14.30 26.35
CA PRO A 380 1.69 -14.25 25.30
C PRO A 380 1.12 -12.84 25.08
N PHE A 381 0.65 -12.58 23.86
CA PHE A 381 0.08 -11.30 23.46
C PHE A 381 -1.12 -10.89 24.34
N ILE A 382 -1.96 -11.86 24.76
CA ILE A 382 -3.09 -11.62 25.66
C ILE A 382 -2.67 -10.96 26.97
N ASP A 383 -1.45 -11.22 27.45
CA ASP A 383 -0.92 -10.71 28.69
C ASP A 383 -0.38 -9.27 28.54
N ARG A 384 -0.13 -8.82 27.31
CA ARG A 384 0.40 -7.49 26.98
C ARG A 384 -0.63 -6.58 26.30
N VAL A 385 -1.76 -7.10 25.84
CA VAL A 385 -2.71 -6.33 25.01
C VAL A 385 -3.27 -5.11 25.74
N GLU A 386 -3.53 -5.20 27.04
CA GLU A 386 -3.99 -4.05 27.86
C GLU A 386 -2.86 -3.03 28.04
N GLU A 387 -1.62 -3.47 28.24
CA GLU A 387 -0.46 -2.58 28.34
C GLU A 387 -0.20 -1.85 27.02
N LEU A 388 -0.32 -2.53 25.86
CA LEU A 388 -0.22 -1.93 24.53
C LEU A 388 -1.22 -0.80 24.35
N TYR A 389 -2.44 -0.95 24.85
CA TYR A 389 -3.42 0.12 24.78
C TYR A 389 -3.18 1.22 25.83
N HIS A 390 -3.09 0.88 27.11
CA HIS A 390 -3.06 1.87 28.18
C HIS A 390 -1.74 2.65 28.26
N THR A 391 -0.61 2.01 27.92
CA THR A 391 0.71 2.63 27.99
C THR A 391 1.15 3.23 26.67
N TYR A 392 0.87 2.54 25.55
CA TYR A 392 1.36 2.94 24.23
C TYR A 392 0.27 3.51 23.32
N GLY A 393 -1.00 3.49 23.74
CA GLY A 393 -2.13 4.02 22.96
C GLY A 393 -2.48 3.18 21.73
N ILE A 394 -2.05 1.93 21.65
CA ILE A 394 -2.24 1.06 20.49
C ILE A 394 -3.50 0.22 20.65
N SER A 395 -4.50 0.47 19.85
CA SER A 395 -5.72 -0.33 19.79
C SER A 395 -5.48 -1.69 19.11
N THR A 396 -6.27 -2.68 19.46
CA THR A 396 -6.20 -4.01 18.84
C THR A 396 -7.56 -4.45 18.34
N VAL A 397 -7.67 -4.79 17.07
CA VAL A 397 -8.84 -5.46 16.48
C VAL A 397 -8.41 -6.89 16.17
N LEU A 398 -8.94 -7.85 16.93
CA LEU A 398 -8.55 -9.26 16.86
C LEU A 398 -9.73 -10.13 16.38
N VAL A 399 -9.54 -10.85 15.29
CA VAL A 399 -10.42 -11.96 14.91
C VAL A 399 -10.03 -13.20 15.72
N ALA A 400 -10.93 -13.69 16.57
CA ALA A 400 -10.76 -14.88 17.35
C ALA A 400 -11.77 -15.97 16.91
N GLY A 401 -11.27 -17.15 16.60
CA GLY A 401 -12.07 -18.31 16.20
C GLY A 401 -12.24 -19.35 17.30
N SER A 402 -11.23 -19.49 18.15
CA SER A 402 -11.15 -20.57 19.16
C SER A 402 -10.79 -20.08 20.56
N SER A 403 -10.22 -18.90 20.70
CA SER A 403 -9.68 -18.41 21.98
C SER A 403 -10.67 -17.54 22.75
N GLY A 404 -11.43 -18.17 23.69
CA GLY A 404 -12.34 -17.47 24.59
C GLY A 404 -11.63 -16.63 25.68
N SER A 405 -10.35 -16.84 25.93
CA SER A 405 -9.59 -16.11 26.95
C SER A 405 -9.57 -14.59 26.73
N TYR A 406 -9.62 -14.15 25.48
CA TYR A 406 -9.69 -12.74 25.14
C TYR A 406 -10.98 -12.03 25.56
N PHE A 407 -12.08 -12.76 25.87
CA PHE A 407 -13.31 -12.15 26.38
C PHE A 407 -13.10 -11.37 27.67
N HIS A 408 -12.13 -11.80 28.50
CA HIS A 408 -11.79 -11.10 29.74
C HIS A 408 -11.10 -9.74 29.49
N LYS A 409 -10.39 -9.62 28.37
CA LYS A 409 -9.54 -8.47 28.03
C LYS A 409 -10.21 -7.45 27.11
N ALA A 410 -11.22 -7.90 26.35
CA ALA A 410 -11.85 -7.06 25.34
C ALA A 410 -12.71 -5.95 25.93
N ASP A 411 -12.64 -4.77 25.34
CA ASP A 411 -13.54 -3.65 25.62
C ASP A 411 -14.86 -3.78 24.82
N CYS A 412 -14.76 -4.35 23.62
CA CYS A 412 -15.90 -4.57 22.72
C CYS A 412 -15.80 -5.96 22.07
N ILE A 413 -16.92 -6.68 22.01
CA ILE A 413 -17.00 -8.00 21.39
C ILE A 413 -18.11 -8.01 20.34
N ILE A 414 -17.72 -8.22 19.08
CA ILE A 414 -18.59 -8.24 17.91
C ILE A 414 -18.71 -9.69 17.42
N GLN A 415 -19.90 -10.24 17.45
CA GLN A 415 -20.17 -11.55 16.86
C GLN A 415 -20.62 -11.38 15.40
N MET A 416 -19.90 -12.02 14.49
CA MET A 416 -20.37 -12.18 13.11
C MET A 416 -21.26 -13.42 13.00
N ASN A 417 -22.49 -13.22 12.56
CA ASN A 417 -23.43 -14.30 12.30
C ASN A 417 -24.10 -14.08 10.94
N ARG A 418 -23.88 -15.02 9.99
CA ARG A 418 -24.40 -14.94 8.61
C ARG A 418 -24.10 -13.59 7.93
N TYR A 419 -22.87 -13.09 8.13
CA TYR A 419 -22.33 -11.83 7.59
C TYR A 419 -22.88 -10.56 8.24
N GLU A 420 -23.70 -10.67 9.28
CA GLU A 420 -24.21 -9.56 10.08
C GLU A 420 -23.46 -9.46 11.42
N PRO A 421 -23.06 -8.26 11.86
CA PRO A 421 -22.42 -8.05 13.15
C PRO A 421 -23.43 -7.84 14.27
N PHE A 422 -23.16 -8.42 15.43
CA PHE A 422 -23.92 -8.24 16.67
C PHE A 422 -22.96 -7.86 17.80
N GLU A 423 -23.26 -6.82 18.54
CA GLU A 423 -22.51 -6.48 19.75
C GLU A 423 -22.97 -7.39 20.88
N ILE A 424 -22.05 -8.14 21.48
CA ILE A 424 -22.33 -9.16 22.49
C ILE A 424 -21.44 -9.02 23.74
N THR A 425 -20.85 -7.86 23.99
CA THR A 425 -19.83 -7.66 25.03
C THR A 425 -20.33 -8.09 26.41
N GLU A 426 -21.53 -7.66 26.83
CA GLU A 426 -22.04 -8.00 28.15
C GLU A 426 -22.27 -9.51 28.32
N SER A 427 -22.97 -10.15 27.37
CA SER A 427 -23.26 -11.58 27.43
C SER A 427 -21.99 -12.43 27.36
N ALA A 428 -21.03 -12.04 26.55
CA ALA A 428 -19.73 -12.72 26.46
C ALA A 428 -18.91 -12.57 27.74
N LYS A 429 -18.90 -11.41 28.36
CA LYS A 429 -18.24 -11.19 29.66
C LYS A 429 -18.91 -11.93 30.82
N GLN A 430 -20.24 -12.03 30.80
CA GLN A 430 -20.97 -12.85 31.78
C GLN A 430 -20.60 -14.32 31.65
N ALA A 431 -20.57 -14.86 30.43
CA ALA A 431 -20.12 -16.22 30.19
C ALA A 431 -18.65 -16.44 30.60
N ALA A 432 -17.78 -15.48 30.29
CA ALA A 432 -16.37 -15.55 30.66
C ALA A 432 -16.16 -15.57 32.20
N ALA A 433 -17.01 -14.89 32.95
CA ALA A 433 -16.92 -14.86 34.42
C ALA A 433 -17.10 -16.25 35.07
N GLU A 434 -17.76 -17.18 34.38
CA GLU A 434 -17.87 -18.59 34.82
C GLU A 434 -16.57 -19.38 34.63
N PHE A 435 -15.65 -18.87 33.81
CA PHE A 435 -14.35 -19.46 33.50
C PHE A 435 -13.22 -18.47 33.82
N PRO A 436 -12.93 -18.16 35.09
CA PRO A 436 -11.97 -17.13 35.46
C PRO A 436 -10.56 -17.52 35.00
N LEU A 437 -9.86 -16.56 34.41
CA LEU A 437 -8.44 -16.74 34.09
C LEU A 437 -7.62 -16.84 35.37
N PRO A 438 -6.55 -17.65 35.42
CA PRO A 438 -5.60 -17.64 36.50
C PRO A 438 -5.04 -16.23 36.73
N LYS A 439 -5.05 -15.76 37.98
CA LYS A 439 -4.41 -14.48 38.30
C LYS A 439 -2.91 -14.56 37.98
N GLN A 440 -2.45 -13.65 37.18
CA GLN A 440 -1.06 -13.57 36.77
C GLN A 440 -0.51 -12.19 37.16
N ASP A 441 0.52 -12.20 38.04
CA ASP A 441 1.32 -11.00 38.31
C ASP A 441 2.40 -10.87 37.23
N ILE A 442 2.03 -10.21 36.10
CA ILE A 442 2.97 -9.92 35.03
C ILE A 442 3.55 -8.53 35.30
N ALA A 443 4.86 -8.46 35.47
CA ALA A 443 5.53 -7.17 35.61
C ALA A 443 5.33 -6.35 34.31
N PRO A 444 5.12 -5.03 34.41
CA PRO A 444 5.13 -4.15 33.25
C PRO A 444 6.39 -4.37 32.41
N SER A 445 6.23 -4.32 31.10
CA SER A 445 7.38 -4.43 30.19
C SER A 445 8.27 -3.18 30.29
N LYS A 446 9.54 -3.33 29.97
CA LYS A 446 10.36 -2.17 29.65
C LYS A 446 9.92 -1.63 28.30
N GLN A 447 10.03 -0.32 28.12
CA GLN A 447 9.83 0.28 26.79
C GLN A 447 10.84 -0.33 25.82
N PRO A 448 10.39 -0.83 24.65
CA PRO A 448 11.31 -1.34 23.65
C PRO A 448 12.31 -0.29 23.19
N ASP A 449 13.54 -0.72 22.90
CA ASP A 449 14.57 0.16 22.36
C ASP A 449 14.38 0.32 20.86
N PHE A 450 14.19 1.56 20.40
CA PHE A 450 14.05 1.94 18.98
C PHE A 450 15.28 2.73 18.48
N ASP A 451 16.41 2.70 19.21
CA ASP A 451 17.63 3.46 18.85
C ASP A 451 18.54 2.71 17.86
N ARG A 452 17.95 1.88 17.00
CA ARG A 452 18.67 1.13 15.96
C ARG A 452 19.26 2.08 14.91
N LYS A 453 20.60 2.17 14.85
CA LYS A 453 21.33 3.05 13.93
C LYS A 453 21.75 2.29 12.70
N ILE A 454 21.21 2.67 11.57
CA ILE A 454 21.39 1.92 10.32
C ILE A 454 22.63 2.41 9.56
N LYS A 455 23.53 1.47 9.27
CA LYS A 455 24.71 1.70 8.40
C LYS A 455 24.38 1.39 6.94
N PRO A 456 25.00 2.09 6.00
CA PRO A 456 24.77 1.84 4.59
C PRO A 456 25.36 0.48 4.16
N ASP A 457 24.67 -0.25 3.33
CA ASP A 457 25.22 -1.43 2.66
C ASP A 457 26.13 -0.99 1.49
N ARG A 458 27.34 -1.51 1.45
CA ARG A 458 28.34 -1.22 0.40
C ARG A 458 27.82 -1.49 -1.02
N MET A 459 26.88 -2.44 -1.18
CA MET A 459 26.27 -2.74 -2.48
C MET A 459 25.63 -1.50 -3.13
N PHE A 460 25.08 -0.58 -2.34
CA PHE A 460 24.45 0.65 -2.85
C PHE A 460 25.45 1.78 -3.13
N GLN A 461 26.66 1.68 -2.59
CA GLN A 461 27.73 2.68 -2.78
C GLN A 461 28.62 2.37 -3.98
N GLU A 462 28.86 1.10 -4.27
CA GLU A 462 29.84 0.63 -5.27
C GLU A 462 29.26 0.44 -6.67
N ASP A 463 27.96 0.21 -6.79
CA ASP A 463 27.33 -0.13 -8.08
C ASP A 463 26.24 0.86 -8.51
N ASN A 464 26.60 1.80 -9.39
CA ASN A 464 25.66 2.70 -10.06
C ASN A 464 24.64 1.98 -10.98
N ARG A 465 24.73 0.66 -11.14
CA ARG A 465 23.88 -0.16 -12.04
C ARG A 465 23.05 -1.19 -11.27
N LEU A 466 22.58 -0.84 -10.07
CA LEU A 466 21.69 -1.70 -9.32
C LEU A 466 20.50 -2.15 -10.16
N LYS A 467 20.32 -3.44 -10.29
CA LYS A 467 19.17 -4.04 -10.96
C LYS A 467 18.07 -4.27 -9.94
N MET A 468 17.02 -3.46 -10.01
CA MET A 468 15.82 -3.63 -9.19
C MET A 468 14.69 -4.21 -10.03
N LYS A 469 13.96 -5.18 -9.48
CA LYS A 469 12.79 -5.80 -10.09
C LYS A 469 11.79 -6.18 -9.02
N THR A 470 10.51 -6.05 -9.31
CA THR A 470 9.43 -6.61 -8.50
C THR A 470 9.04 -7.98 -9.04
N MET A 471 8.74 -8.91 -8.16
CA MET A 471 8.21 -10.24 -8.50
C MET A 471 6.79 -10.35 -7.96
N GLY A 472 5.82 -9.96 -8.78
CA GLY A 472 4.44 -9.80 -8.34
C GLY A 472 4.32 -8.80 -7.19
N ARG A 473 3.45 -9.09 -6.24
CA ARG A 473 3.30 -8.35 -4.97
C ARG A 473 4.09 -8.98 -3.81
N ASP A 474 4.91 -9.99 -4.11
CA ASP A 474 5.51 -10.83 -3.08
C ASP A 474 6.90 -10.37 -2.68
N SER A 475 7.68 -9.83 -3.61
CA SER A 475 9.06 -9.49 -3.31
C SER A 475 9.69 -8.45 -4.23
N ILE A 476 10.75 -7.83 -3.70
CA ILE A 476 11.62 -6.90 -4.42
C ILE A 476 12.99 -7.55 -4.54
N SER A 477 13.49 -7.69 -5.78
CA SER A 477 14.85 -8.15 -6.02
C SER A 477 15.76 -6.94 -6.28
N ILE A 478 16.84 -6.85 -5.50
CA ILE A 478 17.91 -5.86 -5.70
C ILE A 478 19.19 -6.62 -5.96
N ASN A 479 19.66 -6.62 -7.20
CA ASN A 479 20.73 -7.49 -7.69
C ASN A 479 20.41 -8.99 -7.41
N ARG A 480 21.05 -9.59 -6.41
CA ARG A 480 20.84 -10.99 -5.98
C ARG A 480 20.07 -11.12 -4.68
N GLU A 481 19.88 -10.00 -3.97
CA GLU A 481 19.14 -9.98 -2.73
C GLU A 481 17.63 -9.90 -3.01
N VAL A 482 16.86 -10.64 -2.21
CA VAL A 482 15.39 -10.66 -2.31
C VAL A 482 14.81 -10.20 -0.98
N ILE A 483 14.03 -9.15 -1.03
CA ILE A 483 13.23 -8.66 0.10
C ILE A 483 11.85 -9.27 -0.03
N ASP A 484 11.53 -10.20 0.83
CA ASP A 484 10.23 -10.88 0.85
C ASP A 484 9.22 -10.03 1.64
N VAL A 485 8.21 -9.54 0.94
CA VAL A 485 7.12 -8.72 1.50
C VAL A 485 5.74 -9.35 1.30
N ARG A 486 5.67 -10.64 0.95
CA ARG A 486 4.41 -11.36 0.67
C ARG A 486 3.41 -11.32 1.82
N TYR A 487 3.90 -11.18 3.03
CA TYR A 487 3.10 -11.12 4.25
C TYR A 487 2.81 -9.68 4.73
N VAL A 488 3.27 -8.68 4.00
CA VAL A 488 2.85 -7.27 4.19
C VAL A 488 1.54 -7.08 3.43
N GLU A 489 0.45 -7.58 4.00
CA GLU A 489 -0.84 -7.76 3.33
C GLU A 489 -1.52 -6.46 2.90
N GLN A 490 -1.05 -5.32 3.40
CA GLN A 490 -1.53 -3.98 3.06
C GLN A 490 -0.81 -3.35 1.87
N LEU A 491 0.16 -4.05 1.25
CA LEU A 491 0.69 -3.70 -0.07
C LEU A 491 -0.29 -4.15 -1.15
N MET A 492 -1.01 -3.19 -1.74
CA MET A 492 -2.10 -3.45 -2.68
C MET A 492 -1.63 -3.57 -4.13
N ASP A 493 -0.50 -2.95 -4.47
CA ASP A 493 -0.06 -2.80 -5.85
C ASP A 493 1.43 -3.09 -6.03
N THR A 494 1.79 -3.74 -7.15
CA THR A 494 3.19 -3.99 -7.53
C THR A 494 4.00 -2.70 -7.69
N GLU A 495 3.34 -1.58 -8.00
CA GLU A 495 3.98 -0.28 -8.14
C GLU A 495 4.38 0.31 -6.78
N GLN A 496 3.71 -0.06 -5.67
CA GLN A 496 4.18 0.27 -4.32
C GLN A 496 5.49 -0.46 -4.01
N LEU A 497 5.62 -1.74 -4.41
CA LEU A 497 6.87 -2.49 -4.26
C LEU A 497 8.01 -1.85 -5.05
N ALA A 498 7.72 -1.41 -6.28
CA ALA A 498 8.71 -0.70 -7.08
C ALA A 498 9.19 0.57 -6.37
N SER A 499 8.25 1.34 -5.79
CA SER A 499 8.57 2.55 -5.02
C SER A 499 9.42 2.24 -3.79
N LEU A 500 9.08 1.18 -3.04
CA LEU A 500 9.86 0.74 -1.87
C LEU A 500 11.30 0.41 -2.23
N GLY A 501 11.53 -0.21 -3.38
CA GLY A 501 12.90 -0.46 -3.87
C GLY A 501 13.69 0.83 -4.12
N TYR A 502 13.07 1.84 -4.74
CA TYR A 502 13.68 3.16 -4.93
C TYR A 502 13.88 3.91 -3.61
N MET A 503 12.91 3.84 -2.69
CA MET A 503 12.99 4.45 -1.36
C MET A 503 14.10 3.83 -0.52
N LEU A 504 14.23 2.50 -0.52
CA LEU A 504 15.33 1.82 0.15
C LEU A 504 16.68 2.24 -0.42
N LYS A 505 16.81 2.29 -1.76
CA LYS A 505 18.03 2.80 -2.40
C LYS A 505 18.34 4.23 -1.99
N TYR A 506 17.35 5.09 -1.98
CA TYR A 506 17.51 6.49 -1.59
C TYR A 506 17.97 6.62 -0.12
N MET A 507 17.35 5.87 0.79
CA MET A 507 17.78 5.86 2.21
C MET A 507 19.20 5.32 2.39
N GLN A 508 19.58 4.27 1.67
CA GLN A 508 20.94 3.71 1.69
C GLN A 508 22.01 4.72 1.28
N ILE A 509 21.67 5.63 0.38
CA ILE A 509 22.61 6.65 -0.13
C ILE A 509 22.62 7.90 0.75
N HIS A 510 21.47 8.32 1.30
CA HIS A 510 21.32 9.64 1.89
C HIS A 510 21.11 9.65 3.41
N PHE A 511 20.57 8.61 4.00
CA PHE A 511 20.12 8.62 5.39
C PHE A 511 20.72 7.51 6.27
N PHE A 512 21.14 6.37 5.69
CA PHE A 512 21.80 5.33 6.46
C PHE A 512 23.29 5.66 6.58
N ASP A 513 23.68 6.20 7.72
CA ASP A 513 25.04 6.70 7.99
C ASP A 513 25.65 6.15 9.29
N GLY A 514 24.95 5.25 9.98
CA GLY A 514 25.34 4.72 11.28
C GLY A 514 25.13 5.69 12.46
N LYS A 515 24.44 6.81 12.22
CA LYS A 515 24.11 7.81 13.24
C LYS A 515 22.62 8.01 13.41
N HIS A 516 21.87 8.05 12.30
CA HIS A 516 20.43 8.17 12.32
C HIS A 516 19.78 6.83 12.67
N THR A 517 18.75 6.88 13.51
CA THR A 517 17.90 5.73 13.77
C THR A 517 17.04 5.42 12.55
N LEU A 518 16.45 4.21 12.50
CA LEU A 518 15.52 3.87 11.42
C LEU A 518 14.36 4.86 11.35
N THR A 519 13.78 5.22 12.49
CA THR A 519 12.69 6.22 12.56
C THR A 519 13.12 7.55 11.98
N GLN A 520 14.28 8.09 12.38
CA GLN A 520 14.81 9.34 11.86
C GLN A 520 15.06 9.30 10.35
N ALA A 521 15.58 8.18 9.84
CA ALA A 521 15.84 8.01 8.41
C ALA A 521 14.54 7.95 7.59
N VAL A 522 13.51 7.27 8.10
CA VAL A 522 12.20 7.21 7.44
C VAL A 522 11.47 8.55 7.52
N ASP A 523 11.57 9.28 8.65
CA ASP A 523 11.01 10.63 8.78
C ASP A 523 11.66 11.60 7.79
N ALA A 524 12.99 11.57 7.66
CA ALA A 524 13.71 12.37 6.68
C ALA A 524 13.32 12.04 5.23
N LEU A 525 13.13 10.76 4.93
CA LEU A 525 12.58 10.33 3.63
C LEU A 525 11.18 10.92 3.40
N TRP A 526 10.31 10.84 4.43
CA TRP A 526 8.93 11.33 4.33
C TRP A 526 8.88 12.83 4.08
N ASP A 527 9.72 13.60 4.75
CA ASP A 527 9.88 15.03 4.51
C ASP A 527 10.28 15.36 3.07
N VAL A 528 11.15 14.55 2.48
CA VAL A 528 11.54 14.69 1.06
C VAL A 528 10.36 14.38 0.14
N LEU A 529 9.63 13.31 0.42
CA LEU A 529 8.45 12.88 -0.36
C LEU A 529 7.33 13.92 -0.30
N GLN A 530 7.02 14.47 0.88
CA GLN A 530 6.02 15.53 1.02
C GLN A 530 6.37 16.80 0.25
N LYS A 531 7.64 17.19 0.21
CA LYS A 531 8.10 18.40 -0.48
C LYS A 531 8.23 18.23 -1.98
N LYS A 532 8.62 17.06 -2.48
CA LYS A 532 9.03 16.84 -3.88
C LYS A 532 8.26 15.71 -4.57
N GLY A 533 7.34 15.03 -3.86
CA GLY A 533 6.60 13.87 -4.36
C GLY A 533 7.48 12.64 -4.60
N ILE A 534 6.88 11.58 -5.11
CA ILE A 534 7.52 10.28 -5.36
C ILE A 534 8.71 10.37 -6.35
N ALA A 535 8.75 11.41 -7.17
CA ALA A 535 9.86 11.63 -8.11
C ALA A 535 11.21 11.84 -7.42
N ALA A 536 11.20 12.31 -6.17
CA ALA A 536 12.41 12.65 -5.42
C ALA A 536 13.34 11.45 -5.18
N VAL A 537 12.80 10.25 -5.07
CA VAL A 537 13.58 9.01 -4.83
C VAL A 537 14.14 8.40 -6.12
N CYS A 538 13.82 8.97 -7.29
CA CYS A 538 14.29 8.53 -8.59
C CYS A 538 15.43 9.41 -9.10
N GLU A 539 16.67 8.97 -8.92
CA GLU A 539 17.88 9.66 -9.41
C GLU A 539 18.21 9.27 -10.86
N SER A 540 17.20 8.96 -11.66
CA SER A 540 17.38 8.61 -13.06
C SER A 540 17.07 9.80 -13.99
N SER A 541 17.51 9.71 -15.26
CA SER A 541 17.25 10.75 -16.27
C SER A 541 15.78 10.87 -16.67
N TYR A 542 14.93 9.97 -16.21
CA TYR A 542 13.47 9.99 -16.40
C TYR A 542 12.78 9.34 -15.21
N LEU A 543 11.56 9.75 -14.92
CA LEU A 543 10.71 9.15 -13.90
C LEU A 543 9.99 7.92 -14.47
N PRO A 544 10.11 6.72 -13.88
CA PRO A 544 9.34 5.54 -14.28
C PRO A 544 7.83 5.78 -14.14
N CYS A 545 7.03 5.23 -15.04
CA CYS A 545 5.57 5.31 -14.96
C CYS A 545 4.94 4.34 -13.96
N GLY A 546 5.69 3.39 -13.42
CA GLY A 546 5.21 2.30 -12.57
C GLY A 546 5.59 2.47 -11.11
N LEU A 547 5.34 3.63 -10.50
CA LEU A 547 5.55 3.89 -9.08
C LEU A 547 4.23 4.34 -8.45
N ALA A 548 3.90 3.77 -7.28
CA ALA A 548 2.78 4.20 -6.45
C ALA A 548 3.26 4.44 -5.01
N MET A 549 2.67 5.41 -4.33
CA MET A 549 3.05 5.80 -2.97
C MET A 549 2.64 4.70 -1.98
N PRO A 550 3.57 4.09 -1.24
CA PRO A 550 3.28 3.26 -0.08
C PRO A 550 3.03 4.16 1.14
N ARG A 551 2.47 3.61 2.22
CA ARG A 551 2.45 4.30 3.51
C ARG A 551 3.82 4.20 4.19
N LYS A 552 4.01 5.02 5.22
CA LYS A 552 5.23 5.03 6.04
C LYS A 552 5.48 3.64 6.67
N GLN A 553 4.42 2.96 7.10
CA GLN A 553 4.46 1.63 7.71
C GLN A 553 5.01 0.57 6.74
N GLU A 554 4.67 0.63 5.46
CA GLU A 554 5.24 -0.30 4.46
C GLU A 554 6.72 -0.02 4.19
N VAL A 555 7.18 1.22 4.35
CA VAL A 555 8.62 1.54 4.26
C VAL A 555 9.37 0.86 5.40
N PHE A 556 8.89 0.98 6.66
CA PHE A 556 9.46 0.25 7.79
C PHE A 556 9.46 -1.26 7.56
N ALA A 557 8.31 -1.81 7.12
CA ALA A 557 8.17 -3.23 6.86
C ALA A 557 9.16 -3.72 5.79
N CYS A 558 9.39 -2.94 4.73
CA CYS A 558 10.37 -3.27 3.68
C CYS A 558 11.80 -3.26 4.21
N VAL A 559 12.19 -2.21 4.96
CA VAL A 559 13.54 -2.11 5.54
C VAL A 559 13.81 -3.24 6.51
N ASN A 560 12.87 -3.57 7.39
CA ASN A 560 13.00 -4.66 8.37
C ASN A 560 13.14 -6.06 7.74
N ARG A 561 12.71 -6.23 6.49
CA ARG A 561 12.86 -7.49 5.74
C ARG A 561 14.08 -7.52 4.83
N TYR A 562 14.88 -6.45 4.80
CA TYR A 562 16.12 -6.42 4.07
C TYR A 562 17.22 -7.16 4.83
N ARG A 563 17.60 -8.37 4.35
CA ARG A 563 18.52 -9.29 5.05
C ARG A 563 19.93 -8.71 5.27
N ARG A 564 20.35 -7.75 4.47
CA ARG A 564 21.67 -7.09 4.58
C ARG A 564 21.60 -5.73 5.28
N LEU A 565 20.56 -5.51 6.08
CA LEU A 565 20.48 -4.30 6.88
C LEU A 565 21.70 -4.22 7.80
N GLY A 566 22.53 -3.19 7.62
CA GLY A 566 23.72 -2.94 8.44
C GLY A 566 23.31 -2.27 9.77
N LEU A 567 23.86 -2.73 10.88
CA LEU A 567 23.60 -2.21 12.23
C LEU A 567 24.91 -1.89 12.93
#